data_3874b41b1db9114d06625ee38467109b
#
_entry.id   3874b41b1db9114d06625ee38467109b
#
_cell.length_a   1.000
_cell.length_b   1.000
_cell.length_c   1.000
_cell.angle_alpha   90.00
_cell.angle_beta   90.00
_cell.angle_gamma   90.00
#
_symmetry.space_group_name_H-M   'P 1'
#
loop_
_entity.id
_entity.type
_entity.pdbx_description
1 polymer ?
#
loop_
_entity_poly.entity_id
_entity_poly.type
_entity_poly.pdbx_seq_one_letter_code
_entity_poly.pdbx_strand_id
1 'polypeptide(L)'
;YYGTKVIILIDEYDVLLESAYFSGYYDEMVSFIRSLFESALKTNPALEFSVITGCLRISKESIFTGLNNLTTNTILDVQYSEFFGFEEDEVKELLEYYGLEEKFGSAKKWYDGYLFGKTEVYNPWSVLNYANDLRTDPNALPAADWANSSSNNIIRTLVGRADIETRDALERLVNGGSIETHLSETVTYGDLMYGDENIWSFLFFTGYLKLNNVVKSGEETGEQTVYSLTIPNLEIKSCYREIIMQYFDRCKKEVDREALLKALLDGDAEGFAEQISKLLKRSISFYDNKESFYHGLVSGLLTGAGDYKVESNRETGSGRSDLILYQQGRFINAVILEFKVCRENEEIDKA
;
A
#
# COMPACT_ATOMS: atom_id res chain seq x y z
N TYR A 1 19.60 -42.91 -9.31
CA TYR A 1 19.11 -43.86 -8.28
C TYR A 1 17.85 -44.56 -8.76
N TYR A 2 16.91 -43.78 -9.38
CA TYR A 2 15.62 -44.27 -9.83
C TYR A 2 15.51 -44.52 -11.34
N GLY A 3 16.58 -44.28 -12.12
CA GLY A 3 16.61 -44.47 -13.58
C GLY A 3 15.67 -43.51 -14.36
N THR A 4 15.11 -42.52 -13.68
CA THR A 4 14.21 -41.48 -14.25
C THR A 4 14.76 -40.12 -13.94
N LYS A 5 14.48 -39.15 -14.81
CA LYS A 5 14.76 -37.74 -14.57
C LYS A 5 13.79 -37.15 -13.56
N VAL A 6 14.15 -36.04 -12.95
CA VAL A 6 13.36 -35.34 -11.92
C VAL A 6 12.75 -34.05 -12.43
N ILE A 7 11.57 -33.71 -11.91
CA ILE A 7 10.97 -32.40 -12.06
C ILE A 7 11.25 -31.60 -10.79
N ILE A 8 11.70 -30.37 -10.93
CA ILE A 8 11.97 -29.48 -9.81
C ILE A 8 10.94 -28.35 -9.84
N LEU A 9 10.16 -28.23 -8.76
CA LEU A 9 9.20 -27.15 -8.55
C LEU A 9 9.67 -26.32 -7.36
N ILE A 10 9.89 -25.03 -7.57
CA ILE A 10 10.31 -24.08 -6.54
C ILE A 10 9.27 -22.97 -6.50
N ASP A 11 8.58 -22.88 -5.37
CA ASP A 11 7.56 -21.87 -5.15
C ASP A 11 8.10 -20.73 -4.27
N GLU A 12 7.74 -19.50 -4.56
CA GLU A 12 8.08 -18.28 -3.79
C GLU A 12 9.58 -18.16 -3.48
N TYR A 13 10.46 -18.31 -4.49
CA TYR A 13 11.91 -18.27 -4.30
C TYR A 13 12.41 -16.96 -3.67
N ASP A 14 11.68 -15.88 -3.83
CA ASP A 14 12.00 -14.53 -3.38
C ASP A 14 11.67 -14.27 -1.90
N VAL A 15 10.82 -15.08 -1.25
CA VAL A 15 10.52 -14.98 0.19
C VAL A 15 11.77 -15.12 1.05
N LEU A 16 12.70 -16.00 0.67
CA LEU A 16 13.97 -16.16 1.38
C LEU A 16 14.84 -14.90 1.27
N LEU A 17 14.77 -14.22 0.13
CA LEU A 17 15.52 -12.99 -0.13
C LEU A 17 14.92 -11.81 0.62
N GLU A 18 13.59 -11.72 0.69
CA GLU A 18 12.89 -10.74 1.52
C GLU A 18 13.32 -10.88 2.99
N SER A 19 13.22 -12.08 3.53
CA SER A 19 13.60 -12.37 4.92
C SER A 19 15.06 -12.03 5.21
N ALA A 20 15.97 -12.38 4.29
CA ALA A 20 17.38 -12.09 4.41
C ALA A 20 17.68 -10.59 4.35
N TYR A 21 16.96 -9.84 3.51
CA TYR A 21 17.07 -8.40 3.41
C TYR A 21 16.77 -7.71 4.75
N PHE A 22 15.63 -8.03 5.37
CA PHE A 22 15.26 -7.46 6.67
C PHE A 22 16.16 -7.92 7.83
N SER A 23 16.80 -9.07 7.67
CA SER A 23 17.69 -9.65 8.70
C SER A 23 19.16 -9.28 8.50
N GLY A 24 19.52 -8.61 7.40
CA GLY A 24 20.86 -8.06 7.16
C GLY A 24 21.88 -9.07 6.61
N TYR A 25 21.45 -10.17 6.01
CA TYR A 25 22.32 -11.18 5.35
C TYR A 25 21.90 -11.46 3.90
N TYR A 26 21.47 -10.42 3.20
CA TYR A 26 20.93 -10.51 1.85
C TYR A 26 21.93 -11.05 0.82
N ASP A 27 23.16 -10.53 0.84
CA ASP A 27 24.20 -10.92 -0.13
C ASP A 27 24.59 -12.40 -0.01
N GLU A 28 24.65 -12.90 1.22
CA GLU A 28 24.93 -14.33 1.50
C GLU A 28 23.79 -15.20 0.97
N MET A 29 22.54 -14.78 1.16
CA MET A 29 21.38 -15.53 0.65
C MET A 29 21.33 -15.51 -0.89
N VAL A 30 21.59 -14.38 -1.53
CA VAL A 30 21.71 -14.26 -2.99
C VAL A 30 22.78 -15.24 -3.52
N SER A 31 23.95 -15.27 -2.88
CA SER A 31 25.04 -16.18 -3.27
C SER A 31 24.65 -17.65 -3.12
N PHE A 32 23.96 -17.99 -2.03
CA PHE A 32 23.47 -19.34 -1.79
C PHE A 32 22.44 -19.77 -2.84
N ILE A 33 21.39 -18.97 -3.09
CA ILE A 33 20.33 -19.28 -4.06
C ILE A 33 20.91 -19.41 -5.47
N ARG A 34 21.83 -18.52 -5.86
CA ARG A 34 22.55 -18.61 -7.13
C ARG A 34 23.23 -19.96 -7.29
N SER A 35 24.03 -20.36 -6.30
CA SER A 35 24.76 -21.64 -6.30
C SER A 35 23.81 -22.84 -6.36
N LEU A 36 22.71 -22.78 -5.64
CA LEU A 36 21.64 -23.78 -5.66
C LEU A 36 21.03 -23.92 -7.05
N PHE A 37 20.62 -22.82 -7.67
CA PHE A 37 20.00 -22.82 -8.98
C PHE A 37 20.98 -23.24 -10.08
N GLU A 38 22.21 -22.77 -10.05
CA GLU A 38 23.23 -23.21 -10.98
C GLU A 38 23.47 -24.74 -10.90
N SER A 39 23.56 -25.29 -9.70
CA SER A 39 23.77 -26.70 -9.49
C SER A 39 22.58 -27.57 -9.86
N ALA A 40 21.38 -27.11 -9.54
CA ALA A 40 20.16 -27.89 -9.75
C ALA A 40 19.63 -27.79 -11.19
N LEU A 41 19.74 -26.64 -11.84
CA LEU A 41 19.03 -26.33 -13.08
C LEU A 41 19.95 -26.22 -14.30
N LYS A 42 21.24 -25.85 -14.12
CA LYS A 42 22.15 -25.68 -15.24
C LYS A 42 22.81 -26.99 -15.61
N THR A 43 22.67 -27.42 -16.85
CA THR A 43 23.34 -28.61 -17.42
C THR A 43 23.22 -29.88 -16.56
N ASN A 44 22.16 -29.99 -15.78
CA ASN A 44 21.91 -31.16 -14.93
C ASN A 44 21.27 -32.29 -15.75
N PRO A 45 21.99 -33.42 -16.02
CA PRO A 45 21.46 -34.50 -16.84
C PRO A 45 20.31 -35.28 -16.18
N ALA A 46 20.14 -35.13 -14.87
CA ALA A 46 19.03 -35.72 -14.14
C ALA A 46 17.77 -34.86 -14.15
N LEU A 47 17.83 -33.61 -14.62
CA LEU A 47 16.67 -32.71 -14.71
C LEU A 47 15.87 -33.01 -15.98
N GLU A 48 14.56 -33.19 -15.85
CA GLU A 48 13.62 -33.21 -16.98
C GLU A 48 13.06 -31.83 -17.25
N PHE A 49 12.55 -31.17 -16.21
CA PHE A 49 11.85 -29.90 -16.30
C PHE A 49 11.89 -29.18 -14.95
N SER A 50 11.82 -27.87 -14.96
CA SER A 50 11.70 -27.06 -13.74
C SER A 50 10.75 -25.88 -13.90
N VAL A 51 10.03 -25.57 -12.82
CA VAL A 51 9.23 -24.33 -12.68
C VAL A 51 9.69 -23.62 -11.40
N ILE A 52 9.86 -22.31 -11.52
CA ILE A 52 10.21 -21.44 -10.41
C ILE A 52 9.19 -20.33 -10.38
N THR A 53 8.58 -20.07 -9.23
CA THR A 53 7.64 -18.95 -9.02
C THR A 53 8.18 -17.96 -8.00
N GLY A 54 7.71 -16.72 -8.08
CA GLY A 54 8.00 -15.65 -7.13
C GLY A 54 7.25 -14.38 -7.51
N CYS A 55 7.07 -13.48 -6.55
CA CYS A 55 6.43 -12.19 -6.78
C CYS A 55 7.33 -11.22 -7.55
N LEU A 56 8.64 -11.28 -7.32
CA LEU A 56 9.60 -10.38 -7.93
C LEU A 56 10.62 -11.12 -8.80
N ARG A 57 10.91 -10.54 -9.97
CA ARG A 57 12.03 -11.01 -10.78
C ARG A 57 13.34 -10.37 -10.32
N ILE A 58 14.04 -11.01 -9.41
CA ILE A 58 15.31 -10.54 -8.87
C ILE A 58 16.45 -10.88 -9.84
N SER A 59 16.49 -10.21 -10.98
CA SER A 59 17.46 -10.52 -12.05
C SER A 59 18.76 -9.70 -11.97
N LYS A 60 18.73 -8.49 -11.43
CA LYS A 60 19.93 -7.63 -11.32
C LYS A 60 21.02 -8.26 -10.46
N GLU A 61 20.66 -9.11 -9.51
CA GLU A 61 21.58 -9.74 -8.56
C GLU A 61 22.18 -11.03 -9.09
N SER A 62 22.09 -11.26 -10.39
CA SER A 62 22.74 -12.40 -11.07
C SER A 62 22.25 -13.80 -10.62
N ILE A 63 21.12 -13.90 -9.91
CA ILE A 63 20.57 -15.20 -9.47
C ILE A 63 20.30 -16.10 -10.67
N PHE A 64 19.83 -15.54 -11.77
CA PHE A 64 19.48 -16.25 -13.00
C PHE A 64 20.53 -16.13 -14.12
N THR A 65 21.62 -15.36 -13.95
CA THR A 65 22.62 -15.14 -15.03
C THR A 65 23.32 -16.40 -15.47
N GLY A 66 23.36 -17.42 -14.63
CA GLY A 66 23.90 -18.73 -14.97
C GLY A 66 22.96 -19.60 -15.82
N LEU A 67 21.67 -19.27 -15.92
CA LEU A 67 20.65 -20.09 -16.57
C LEU A 67 20.35 -19.54 -17.98
N ASN A 68 20.84 -20.23 -19.01
CA ASN A 68 20.69 -19.78 -20.40
C ASN A 68 19.33 -20.18 -21.04
N ASN A 69 18.55 -21.04 -20.37
CA ASN A 69 17.33 -21.66 -20.91
C ASN A 69 16.07 -21.26 -20.14
N LEU A 70 16.15 -20.19 -19.35
CA LEU A 70 15.01 -19.72 -18.57
C LEU A 70 14.06 -18.92 -19.45
N THR A 71 12.80 -19.35 -19.54
CA THR A 71 11.71 -18.54 -20.08
C THR A 71 10.99 -17.89 -18.88
N THR A 72 10.88 -16.57 -18.89
CA THR A 72 10.20 -15.83 -17.82
C THR A 72 8.85 -15.36 -18.35
N ASN A 73 7.81 -15.54 -17.55
CA ASN A 73 6.50 -14.97 -17.75
C ASN A 73 6.16 -14.12 -16.53
N THR A 74 5.63 -12.93 -16.77
CA THR A 74 5.21 -11.97 -15.74
C THR A 74 3.71 -11.72 -15.84
N ILE A 75 3.15 -10.98 -14.91
CA ILE A 75 1.74 -10.57 -14.96
C ILE A 75 1.41 -9.65 -16.15
N LEU A 76 2.41 -9.17 -16.89
CA LEU A 76 2.23 -8.41 -18.14
C LEU A 76 2.05 -9.31 -19.36
N ASP A 77 2.45 -10.59 -19.26
CA ASP A 77 2.40 -11.54 -20.35
C ASP A 77 1.01 -12.18 -20.47
N VAL A 78 0.59 -12.44 -21.71
CA VAL A 78 -0.68 -13.14 -22.00
C VAL A 78 -0.58 -14.64 -21.71
N GLN A 79 0.62 -15.21 -21.84
CA GLN A 79 0.83 -16.62 -21.62
C GLN A 79 0.62 -16.99 -20.16
N TYR A 80 -0.22 -17.98 -19.89
CA TYR A 80 -0.61 -18.47 -18.56
C TYR A 80 -1.41 -17.49 -17.69
N SER A 81 -1.89 -16.37 -18.23
CA SER A 81 -2.61 -15.35 -17.46
C SER A 81 -3.89 -15.86 -16.77
N GLU A 82 -4.50 -16.92 -17.30
CA GLU A 82 -5.75 -17.54 -16.80
C GLU A 82 -5.53 -18.52 -15.63
N PHE A 83 -4.26 -18.89 -15.30
CA PHE A 83 -4.00 -19.94 -14.31
C PHE A 83 -3.63 -19.44 -12.92
N PHE A 84 -3.45 -18.13 -12.73
CA PHE A 84 -2.92 -17.57 -11.47
C PHE A 84 -3.96 -16.74 -10.69
N GLY A 85 -5.24 -16.98 -10.93
CA GLY A 85 -6.35 -16.37 -10.23
C GLY A 85 -7.65 -17.06 -10.60
N PHE A 86 -8.77 -16.67 -10.00
CA PHE A 86 -10.08 -17.11 -10.47
C PHE A 86 -10.60 -16.14 -11.52
N GLU A 87 -11.13 -16.68 -12.60
CA GLU A 87 -11.91 -15.91 -13.56
C GLU A 87 -13.34 -15.64 -13.03
N GLU A 88 -14.02 -14.68 -13.63
CA GLU A 88 -15.37 -14.27 -13.21
C GLU A 88 -16.35 -15.46 -13.18
N ASP A 89 -16.29 -16.33 -14.18
CA ASP A 89 -17.19 -17.47 -14.27
C ASP A 89 -16.89 -18.53 -13.22
N GLU A 90 -15.64 -18.75 -12.85
CA GLU A 90 -15.25 -19.65 -11.76
C GLU A 90 -15.75 -19.15 -10.40
N VAL A 91 -15.69 -17.83 -10.16
CA VAL A 91 -16.24 -17.22 -8.94
C VAL A 91 -17.76 -17.35 -8.88
N LYS A 92 -18.45 -17.16 -10.02
CA LYS A 92 -19.90 -17.36 -10.09
C LYS A 92 -20.28 -18.83 -9.81
N GLU A 93 -19.59 -19.78 -10.44
CA GLU A 93 -19.81 -21.21 -10.24
C GLU A 93 -19.56 -21.63 -8.78
N LEU A 94 -18.49 -21.12 -8.17
CA LEU A 94 -18.19 -21.34 -6.76
C LEU A 94 -19.32 -20.84 -5.84
N LEU A 95 -19.81 -19.63 -6.07
CA LEU A 95 -20.87 -19.05 -5.25
C LEU A 95 -22.22 -19.77 -5.51
N GLU A 96 -22.52 -20.13 -6.73
CA GLU A 96 -23.72 -20.91 -7.09
C GLU A 96 -23.71 -22.28 -6.40
N TYR A 97 -22.55 -22.95 -6.37
CA TYR A 97 -22.42 -24.25 -5.70
C TYR A 97 -22.81 -24.20 -4.21
N TYR A 98 -22.60 -23.05 -3.57
CA TYR A 98 -22.99 -22.85 -2.15
C TYR A 98 -24.30 -22.10 -1.96
N GLY A 99 -25.07 -21.77 -3.02
CA GLY A 99 -26.32 -21.00 -2.95
C GLY A 99 -26.11 -19.55 -2.50
N LEU A 100 -25.01 -18.92 -2.94
CA LEU A 100 -24.56 -17.57 -2.54
C LEU A 100 -24.50 -16.61 -3.73
N GLU A 101 -25.28 -16.83 -4.79
CA GLU A 101 -25.22 -16.09 -6.06
C GLU A 101 -25.46 -14.59 -5.85
N GLU A 102 -26.31 -14.22 -4.91
CA GLU A 102 -26.59 -12.82 -4.59
C GLU A 102 -25.37 -12.08 -4.02
N LYS A 103 -24.36 -12.78 -3.55
CA LYS A 103 -23.12 -12.22 -3.01
C LYS A 103 -22.06 -11.90 -4.06
N PHE A 104 -22.28 -12.32 -5.30
CA PHE A 104 -21.35 -12.09 -6.41
C PHE A 104 -20.98 -10.61 -6.57
N GLY A 105 -21.97 -9.69 -6.49
CA GLY A 105 -21.71 -8.25 -6.60
C GLY A 105 -20.77 -7.70 -5.51
N SER A 106 -20.81 -8.28 -4.31
CA SER A 106 -19.90 -7.95 -3.22
C SER A 106 -18.51 -8.53 -3.45
N ALA A 107 -18.43 -9.81 -3.84
CA ALA A 107 -17.17 -10.47 -4.18
C ALA A 107 -16.44 -9.71 -5.30
N LYS A 108 -17.15 -9.29 -6.35
CA LYS A 108 -16.60 -8.51 -7.46
C LYS A 108 -15.99 -7.20 -6.99
N LYS A 109 -16.69 -6.43 -6.17
CA LYS A 109 -16.18 -5.13 -5.68
C LYS A 109 -14.93 -5.26 -4.79
N TRP A 110 -14.85 -6.35 -4.04
CA TRP A 110 -13.83 -6.53 -3.04
C TRP A 110 -12.59 -7.26 -3.54
N TYR A 111 -12.71 -8.23 -4.43
CA TYR A 111 -11.65 -9.19 -4.74
C TYR A 111 -11.28 -9.29 -6.22
N ASP A 112 -12.05 -8.64 -7.10
CA ASP A 112 -11.77 -8.54 -8.53
C ASP A 112 -10.71 -7.45 -8.82
N GLY A 113 -10.28 -7.42 -10.07
CA GLY A 113 -9.59 -6.28 -10.65
C GLY A 113 -8.10 -6.44 -10.83
N TYR A 114 -7.55 -7.63 -10.71
CA TYR A 114 -6.20 -7.91 -11.19
C TYR A 114 -6.25 -8.20 -12.69
N LEU A 115 -5.38 -7.53 -13.45
CA LEU A 115 -5.26 -7.76 -14.88
C LEU A 115 -3.93 -8.45 -15.18
N PHE A 116 -3.97 -9.73 -15.51
CA PHE A 116 -2.81 -10.52 -15.93
C PHE A 116 -2.85 -10.66 -17.45
N GLY A 117 -1.87 -10.07 -18.13
CA GLY A 117 -1.89 -9.98 -19.59
C GLY A 117 -3.17 -9.32 -20.09
N LYS A 118 -4.16 -10.11 -20.50
CA LYS A 118 -5.49 -9.65 -20.95
C LYS A 118 -6.64 -10.23 -20.15
N THR A 119 -6.36 -11.01 -19.11
CA THR A 119 -7.35 -11.73 -18.29
C THR A 119 -7.57 -11.00 -16.98
N GLU A 120 -8.81 -10.64 -16.68
CA GLU A 120 -9.18 -10.17 -15.35
C GLU A 120 -9.33 -11.36 -14.42
N VAL A 121 -8.68 -11.28 -13.25
CA VAL A 121 -8.69 -12.36 -12.25
C VAL A 121 -8.96 -11.82 -10.85
N TYR A 122 -9.58 -12.69 -10.05
CA TYR A 122 -9.86 -12.49 -8.63
C TYR A 122 -8.76 -13.14 -7.80
N ASN A 123 -8.50 -12.59 -6.61
CA ASN A 123 -7.65 -13.27 -5.64
C ASN A 123 -8.35 -14.52 -5.08
N PRO A 124 -7.84 -15.75 -5.36
CA PRO A 124 -8.50 -16.98 -4.93
C PRO A 124 -8.59 -17.11 -3.41
N TRP A 125 -7.55 -16.69 -2.67
CA TRP A 125 -7.51 -16.76 -1.21
C TRP A 125 -8.67 -15.96 -0.60
N SER A 126 -8.83 -14.72 -1.02
CA SER A 126 -9.87 -13.81 -0.49
C SER A 126 -11.27 -14.26 -0.86
N VAL A 127 -11.47 -14.74 -2.11
CA VAL A 127 -12.76 -15.28 -2.55
C VAL A 127 -13.15 -16.51 -1.74
N LEU A 128 -12.21 -17.43 -1.52
CA LEU A 128 -12.47 -18.67 -0.75
C LEU A 128 -12.77 -18.37 0.72
N ASN A 129 -12.05 -17.44 1.35
CA ASN A 129 -12.33 -17.04 2.73
C ASN A 129 -13.71 -16.40 2.84
N TYR A 130 -14.06 -15.48 1.95
CA TYR A 130 -15.38 -14.86 1.95
C TYR A 130 -16.50 -15.88 1.75
N ALA A 131 -16.36 -16.80 0.81
CA ALA A 131 -17.34 -17.88 0.62
C ALA A 131 -17.46 -18.77 1.86
N ASN A 132 -16.36 -19.07 2.55
CA ASN A 132 -16.38 -19.84 3.78
C ASN A 132 -17.04 -19.10 4.95
N ASP A 133 -16.81 -17.80 5.08
CA ASP A 133 -17.46 -16.96 6.09
C ASP A 133 -18.96 -16.89 5.86
N LEU A 134 -19.39 -16.71 4.61
CA LEU A 134 -20.81 -16.70 4.23
C LEU A 134 -21.52 -18.03 4.51
N ARG A 135 -20.81 -19.16 4.44
CA ARG A 135 -21.37 -20.48 4.84
C ARG A 135 -21.65 -20.55 6.33
N THR A 136 -20.86 -19.82 7.14
CA THR A 136 -21.01 -19.79 8.60
C THR A 136 -22.01 -18.72 9.03
N ASP A 137 -21.94 -17.54 8.43
CA ASP A 137 -22.88 -16.43 8.61
C ASP A 137 -23.28 -15.85 7.25
N PRO A 138 -24.53 -16.09 6.78
CA PRO A 138 -25.01 -15.56 5.49
C PRO A 138 -24.99 -14.02 5.38
N ASN A 139 -24.81 -13.31 6.51
CA ASN A 139 -24.69 -11.87 6.56
C ASN A 139 -23.24 -11.40 6.71
N ALA A 140 -22.26 -12.30 6.63
CA ALA A 140 -20.85 -11.93 6.69
C ALA A 140 -20.52 -10.84 5.67
N LEU A 141 -19.74 -9.85 6.11
CA LEU A 141 -19.24 -8.79 5.24
C LEU A 141 -17.88 -9.20 4.67
N PRO A 142 -17.59 -8.78 3.44
CA PRO A 142 -16.25 -8.98 2.88
C PRO A 142 -15.18 -8.35 3.76
N ALA A 143 -14.03 -8.99 3.88
CA ALA A 143 -12.91 -8.56 4.70
C ALA A 143 -11.60 -8.48 3.89
N ALA A 144 -10.59 -7.82 4.44
CA ALA A 144 -9.26 -7.73 3.83
C ALA A 144 -8.40 -8.92 4.27
N ASP A 145 -8.70 -10.12 3.78
CA ASP A 145 -8.07 -11.37 4.20
C ASP A 145 -6.62 -11.48 3.71
N TRP A 146 -6.36 -11.01 2.50
CA TRP A 146 -5.02 -11.02 1.93
C TRP A 146 -4.05 -10.11 2.71
N ALA A 147 -4.52 -8.97 3.21
CA ALA A 147 -3.74 -8.05 4.04
C ALA A 147 -3.19 -8.72 5.32
N ASN A 148 -3.90 -9.72 5.82
CA ASN A 148 -3.50 -10.46 7.03
C ASN A 148 -2.57 -11.64 6.72
N SER A 149 -2.49 -12.08 5.47
CA SER A 149 -1.69 -13.22 5.03
C SER A 149 -0.26 -12.85 4.60
N SER A 150 -0.07 -11.63 4.09
CA SER A 150 1.24 -11.14 3.63
C SER A 150 1.91 -10.21 4.65
N SER A 151 3.24 -10.21 4.70
CA SER A 151 3.95 -9.24 5.53
C SER A 151 3.86 -7.87 4.90
N ASN A 152 2.92 -7.03 5.34
CA ASN A 152 2.78 -5.63 4.91
C ASN A 152 3.95 -4.73 5.36
N ASN A 153 5.05 -5.34 5.86
CA ASN A 153 6.19 -4.60 6.39
C ASN A 153 6.87 -3.73 5.33
N ILE A 154 6.93 -4.21 4.10
CA ILE A 154 7.51 -3.45 3.00
C ILE A 154 6.71 -2.18 2.72
N ILE A 155 5.38 -2.28 2.56
CA ILE A 155 4.56 -1.09 2.31
C ILE A 155 4.62 -0.11 3.48
N ARG A 156 4.58 -0.61 4.72
CA ARG A 156 4.76 0.25 5.90
C ARG A 156 6.09 0.97 5.89
N THR A 157 7.14 0.31 5.44
CA THR A 157 8.48 0.90 5.30
C THR A 157 8.50 1.93 4.18
N LEU A 158 7.91 1.62 3.02
CA LEU A 158 7.83 2.52 1.86
C LEU A 158 7.00 3.77 2.18
N VAL A 159 5.81 3.61 2.75
CA VAL A 159 4.95 4.74 3.19
C VAL A 159 5.66 5.61 4.24
N GLY A 160 6.39 4.98 5.16
CA GLY A 160 7.13 5.68 6.21
C GLY A 160 8.32 6.51 5.70
N ARG A 161 8.87 6.18 4.54
CA ARG A 161 10.04 6.84 3.92
C ARG A 161 9.67 7.68 2.70
N ALA A 162 8.44 7.55 2.22
CA ALA A 162 7.95 8.25 1.05
C ALA A 162 8.18 9.76 1.16
N ASP A 163 8.67 10.36 0.10
CA ASP A 163 8.76 11.81 -0.04
C ASP A 163 7.37 12.43 -0.28
N ILE A 164 7.32 13.73 -0.48
CA ILE A 164 6.06 14.45 -0.66
C ILE A 164 5.36 13.99 -1.94
N GLU A 165 6.09 13.81 -3.05
CA GLU A 165 5.50 13.43 -4.35
C GLU A 165 4.92 12.02 -4.31
N THR A 166 5.63 11.09 -3.71
CA THR A 166 5.16 9.70 -3.51
C THR A 166 3.91 9.65 -2.61
N ARG A 167 3.86 10.48 -1.56
CA ARG A 167 2.68 10.57 -0.69
C ARG A 167 1.48 11.13 -1.43
N ASP A 168 1.64 12.22 -2.21
CA ASP A 168 0.57 12.78 -3.04
C ASP A 168 0.05 11.78 -4.06
N ALA A 169 0.94 10.97 -4.63
CA ALA A 169 0.57 9.88 -5.53
C ALA A 169 -0.23 8.78 -4.82
N LEU A 170 0.19 8.36 -3.62
CA LEU A 170 -0.56 7.40 -2.80
C LEU A 170 -1.94 7.93 -2.40
N GLU A 171 -2.06 9.22 -2.07
CA GLU A 171 -3.34 9.85 -1.79
C GLU A 171 -4.28 9.82 -2.98
N ARG A 172 -3.78 10.20 -4.17
CA ARG A 172 -4.56 10.10 -5.41
C ARG A 172 -5.08 8.69 -5.63
N LEU A 173 -4.23 7.68 -5.44
CA LEU A 173 -4.60 6.27 -5.57
C LEU A 173 -5.70 5.86 -4.60
N VAL A 174 -5.57 6.19 -3.31
CA VAL A 174 -6.57 5.86 -2.27
C VAL A 174 -7.91 6.58 -2.52
N ASN A 175 -7.89 7.76 -3.13
CA ASN A 175 -9.09 8.48 -3.53
C ASN A 175 -9.70 7.99 -4.86
N GLY A 176 -9.13 6.94 -5.47
CA GLY A 176 -9.65 6.31 -6.68
C GLY A 176 -9.08 6.89 -7.97
N GLY A 177 -8.02 7.67 -7.90
CA GLY A 177 -7.26 8.15 -9.04
C GLY A 177 -6.22 7.13 -9.53
N SER A 178 -5.35 7.59 -10.43
CA SER A 178 -4.26 6.82 -11.00
C SER A 178 -2.94 7.58 -10.95
N ILE A 179 -1.85 6.84 -11.13
CA ILE A 179 -0.50 7.36 -11.33
C ILE A 179 0.03 6.90 -12.68
N GLU A 180 0.90 7.70 -13.27
CA GLU A 180 1.60 7.34 -14.49
C GLU A 180 3.06 7.08 -14.16
N THR A 181 3.59 5.93 -14.59
CA THR A 181 4.97 5.51 -14.28
C THR A 181 5.50 4.53 -15.31
N HIS A 182 6.80 4.33 -15.30
CA HIS A 182 7.44 3.22 -15.98
C HIS A 182 7.46 1.99 -15.07
N LEU A 183 7.32 0.80 -15.64
CA LEU A 183 7.45 -0.45 -14.91
C LEU A 183 8.81 -1.10 -15.23
N SER A 184 9.54 -1.44 -14.19
CA SER A 184 10.74 -2.26 -14.25
C SER A 184 10.44 -3.66 -13.78
N GLU A 185 10.58 -4.65 -14.67
CA GLU A 185 10.41 -6.07 -14.31
C GLU A 185 11.57 -6.61 -13.46
N THR A 186 12.62 -5.82 -13.27
CA THR A 186 13.87 -6.26 -12.62
C THR A 186 14.14 -5.50 -11.33
N VAL A 187 13.12 -5.27 -10.50
CA VAL A 187 13.25 -4.60 -9.20
C VAL A 187 13.83 -5.56 -8.17
N THR A 188 14.84 -5.11 -7.43
CA THR A 188 15.40 -5.85 -6.29
C THR A 188 14.99 -5.19 -4.97
N TYR A 189 15.11 -5.92 -3.86
CA TYR A 189 14.88 -5.34 -2.53
C TYR A 189 15.86 -4.18 -2.23
N GLY A 190 17.09 -4.24 -2.75
CA GLY A 190 18.06 -3.14 -2.65
C GLY A 190 17.62 -1.88 -3.39
N ASP A 191 17.02 -2.03 -4.57
CA ASP A 191 16.57 -0.90 -5.40
C ASP A 191 15.41 -0.11 -4.78
N LEU A 192 14.61 -0.74 -3.90
CA LEU A 192 13.49 -0.09 -3.21
C LEU A 192 13.91 1.10 -2.34
N MET A 193 15.22 1.25 -2.08
CA MET A 193 15.77 2.31 -1.25
C MET A 193 16.30 3.49 -2.06
N TYR A 194 16.38 3.38 -3.40
CA TYR A 194 17.14 4.30 -4.23
C TYR A 194 16.32 5.02 -5.33
N GLY A 195 14.99 4.91 -5.34
CA GLY A 195 14.19 5.66 -6.32
C GLY A 195 12.70 5.34 -6.30
N ASP A 196 11.87 6.35 -6.56
CA ASP A 196 10.42 6.28 -6.48
C ASP A 196 9.81 5.39 -7.57
N GLU A 197 10.39 5.34 -8.77
CA GLU A 197 9.93 4.47 -9.86
C GLU A 197 9.99 2.98 -9.48
N ASN A 198 10.93 2.58 -8.63
CA ASN A 198 11.04 1.22 -8.15
C ASN A 198 9.91 0.85 -7.19
N ILE A 199 9.39 1.83 -6.41
CA ILE A 199 8.26 1.65 -5.50
C ILE A 199 7.01 1.24 -6.28
N TRP A 200 6.70 1.94 -7.37
CA TRP A 200 5.51 1.66 -8.17
C TRP A 200 5.57 0.32 -8.88
N SER A 201 6.74 -0.04 -9.42
CA SER A 201 6.98 -1.36 -9.99
C SER A 201 6.81 -2.46 -8.96
N PHE A 202 7.39 -2.28 -7.77
CA PHE A 202 7.24 -3.21 -6.67
C PHE A 202 5.76 -3.40 -6.27
N LEU A 203 5.03 -2.31 -6.03
CA LEU A 203 3.62 -2.35 -5.66
C LEU A 203 2.74 -2.99 -6.75
N PHE A 204 3.11 -2.83 -8.00
CA PHE A 204 2.42 -3.46 -9.13
C PHE A 204 2.67 -4.98 -9.14
N PHE A 205 3.92 -5.44 -9.14
CA PHE A 205 4.24 -6.87 -9.21
C PHE A 205 3.83 -7.65 -7.96
N THR A 206 3.72 -6.99 -6.81
CA THR A 206 3.23 -7.60 -5.56
C THR A 206 1.70 -7.49 -5.36
N GLY A 207 0.96 -6.99 -6.35
CA GLY A 207 -0.51 -6.97 -6.33
C GLY A 207 -1.16 -5.82 -5.56
N TYR A 208 -0.40 -4.82 -5.13
CA TYR A 208 -0.98 -3.61 -4.49
C TYR A 208 -1.47 -2.58 -5.48
N LEU A 209 -1.02 -2.66 -6.72
CA LEU A 209 -1.51 -1.86 -7.85
C LEU A 209 -1.86 -2.78 -9.02
N LYS A 210 -2.76 -2.31 -9.87
CA LYS A 210 -3.09 -2.95 -11.14
C LYS A 210 -2.85 -2.01 -12.32
N LEU A 211 -2.67 -2.58 -13.50
CA LEU A 211 -2.66 -1.85 -14.75
C LEU A 211 -4.08 -1.32 -15.05
N ASN A 212 -4.19 -0.02 -15.28
CA ASN A 212 -5.41 0.61 -15.76
C ASN A 212 -5.39 0.70 -17.29
N ASN A 213 -4.32 1.28 -17.85
CA ASN A 213 -4.08 1.35 -19.31
C ASN A 213 -2.62 1.68 -19.60
N VAL A 214 -2.24 1.48 -20.85
CA VAL A 214 -0.97 1.98 -21.41
C VAL A 214 -1.19 3.41 -21.89
N VAL A 215 -0.46 4.37 -21.32
CA VAL A 215 -0.56 5.80 -21.66
C VAL A 215 0.24 6.11 -22.92
N LYS A 216 1.49 5.61 -22.98
CA LYS A 216 2.40 5.80 -24.10
C LYS A 216 3.15 4.49 -24.35
N SER A 217 3.01 3.95 -25.54
CA SER A 217 3.81 2.80 -25.98
C SER A 217 5.16 3.26 -26.51
N GLY A 218 6.22 2.60 -26.07
CA GLY A 218 7.57 2.83 -26.54
C GLY A 218 7.92 2.09 -27.85
N GLU A 219 7.02 1.29 -28.40
CA GLU A 219 7.30 0.42 -29.54
C GLU A 219 7.78 1.19 -30.79
N GLU A 220 7.18 2.36 -31.06
CA GLU A 220 7.52 3.15 -32.24
C GLU A 220 8.70 4.13 -32.02
N THR A 221 8.90 4.58 -30.77
CA THR A 221 9.86 5.64 -30.42
C THR A 221 11.15 5.13 -29.81
N GLY A 222 11.18 3.89 -29.34
CA GLY A 222 12.27 3.32 -28.54
C GLY A 222 12.36 3.91 -27.11
N GLU A 223 11.39 4.74 -26.72
CA GLU A 223 11.28 5.24 -25.35
C GLU A 223 10.67 4.18 -24.43
N GLN A 224 10.77 4.37 -23.13
CA GLN A 224 10.13 3.45 -22.17
C GLN A 224 8.60 3.61 -22.22
N THR A 225 7.90 2.48 -22.12
CA THR A 225 6.43 2.47 -22.03
C THR A 225 5.98 3.09 -20.72
N VAL A 226 4.98 3.99 -20.77
CA VAL A 226 4.35 4.61 -19.60
C VAL A 226 3.02 3.92 -19.34
N TYR A 227 2.85 3.46 -18.12
CA TYR A 227 1.67 2.77 -17.65
C TYR A 227 0.88 3.63 -16.67
N SER A 228 -0.44 3.59 -16.76
CA SER A 228 -1.34 4.13 -15.75
C SER A 228 -1.70 3.02 -14.76
N LEU A 229 -1.41 3.23 -13.48
CA LEU A 229 -1.68 2.27 -12.42
C LEU A 229 -2.75 2.80 -11.46
N THR A 230 -3.55 1.90 -10.89
CA THR A 230 -4.57 2.20 -9.89
C THR A 230 -4.67 1.10 -8.83
N ILE A 231 -5.37 1.34 -7.74
CA ILE A 231 -5.67 0.31 -6.73
C ILE A 231 -6.70 -0.68 -7.33
N PRO A 232 -6.46 -2.00 -7.24
CA PRO A 232 -7.29 -2.99 -7.91
C PRO A 232 -8.74 -3.05 -7.41
N ASN A 233 -8.95 -3.01 -6.09
CA ASN A 233 -10.24 -3.32 -5.49
C ASN A 233 -10.39 -2.73 -4.07
N LEU A 234 -11.52 -3.02 -3.40
CA LEU A 234 -11.79 -2.50 -2.06
C LEU A 234 -10.97 -3.17 -0.97
N GLU A 235 -10.56 -4.44 -1.14
CA GLU A 235 -9.66 -5.13 -0.23
C GLU A 235 -8.34 -4.39 -0.11
N ILE A 236 -7.67 -4.15 -1.23
CA ILE A 236 -6.38 -3.45 -1.28
C ILE A 236 -6.52 -1.99 -0.84
N LYS A 237 -7.62 -1.34 -1.22
CA LYS A 237 -7.92 0.01 -0.74
C LYS A 237 -8.03 0.08 0.79
N SER A 238 -8.62 -0.95 1.40
CA SER A 238 -8.71 -1.07 2.86
C SER A 238 -7.33 -1.24 3.49
N CYS A 239 -6.44 -2.06 2.89
CA CYS A 239 -5.06 -2.22 3.32
C CYS A 239 -4.29 -0.90 3.34
N TYR A 240 -4.37 -0.13 2.25
CA TYR A 240 -3.73 1.19 2.19
C TYR A 240 -4.22 2.12 3.31
N ARG A 241 -5.55 2.18 3.52
CA ARG A 241 -6.15 3.00 4.57
C ARG A 241 -5.65 2.62 5.96
N GLU A 242 -5.58 1.32 6.24
CA GLU A 242 -5.08 0.83 7.53
C GLU A 242 -3.62 1.19 7.75
N ILE A 243 -2.75 1.00 6.76
CA ILE A 243 -1.34 1.33 6.83
C ILE A 243 -1.13 2.82 7.06
N ILE A 244 -1.88 3.65 6.34
CA ILE A 244 -1.86 5.10 6.49
C ILE A 244 -2.31 5.51 7.89
N MET A 245 -3.41 4.95 8.40
CA MET A 245 -3.90 5.22 9.75
C MET A 245 -2.87 4.83 10.82
N GLN A 246 -2.23 3.67 10.69
CA GLN A 246 -1.17 3.24 11.61
C GLN A 246 0.07 4.15 11.56
N TYR A 247 0.39 4.69 10.38
CA TYR A 247 1.45 5.67 10.24
C TYR A 247 1.09 6.96 10.99
N PHE A 248 -0.12 7.48 10.83
CA PHE A 248 -0.61 8.64 11.58
C PHE A 248 -0.61 8.43 13.09
N ASP A 249 -1.03 7.26 13.56
CA ASP A 249 -1.02 6.96 14.99
C ASP A 249 0.39 6.92 15.58
N ARG A 250 1.38 6.51 14.80
CA ARG A 250 2.80 6.62 15.19
C ARG A 250 3.25 8.07 15.25
N CYS A 251 2.97 8.85 14.20
CA CYS A 251 3.32 10.27 14.18
C CYS A 251 2.69 11.05 15.35
N LYS A 252 1.44 10.74 15.72
CA LYS A 252 0.77 11.33 16.89
C LYS A 252 1.47 11.02 18.21
N LYS A 253 2.08 9.84 18.36
CA LYS A 253 2.81 9.46 19.58
C LYS A 253 4.15 10.18 19.71
N GLU A 254 4.73 10.64 18.60
CA GLU A 254 6.00 11.37 18.56
C GLU A 254 5.85 12.87 18.80
N VAL A 255 4.61 13.40 18.80
CA VAL A 255 4.33 14.81 19.09
C VAL A 255 4.34 15.02 20.60
N ASP A 256 5.13 15.97 21.05
CA ASP A 256 5.08 16.43 22.43
C ASP A 256 3.79 17.25 22.63
N ARG A 257 2.76 16.56 23.10
CA ARG A 257 1.43 17.14 23.34
C ARG A 257 1.46 18.21 24.43
N GLU A 258 2.36 18.06 25.41
CA GLU A 258 2.51 19.04 26.48
C GLU A 258 3.14 20.32 25.95
N ALA A 259 4.18 20.21 25.11
CA ALA A 259 4.79 21.36 24.45
C ALA A 259 3.81 22.05 23.49
N LEU A 260 3.00 21.29 22.74
CA LEU A 260 1.97 21.81 21.85
C LEU A 260 0.88 22.59 22.64
N LEU A 261 0.39 21.99 23.71
CA LEU A 261 -0.60 22.63 24.58
C LEU A 261 -0.03 23.90 25.25
N LYS A 262 1.21 23.84 25.72
CA LYS A 262 1.89 24.95 26.34
C LYS A 262 2.05 26.13 25.37
N ALA A 263 2.55 25.87 24.16
CA ALA A 263 2.69 26.91 23.13
C ALA A 263 1.32 27.58 22.82
N LEU A 264 0.26 26.78 22.75
CA LEU A 264 -1.09 27.29 22.52
C LEU A 264 -1.58 28.18 23.67
N LEU A 265 -1.35 27.78 24.94
CA LEU A 265 -1.81 28.51 26.12
C LEU A 265 -0.99 29.78 26.36
N ASP A 266 0.30 29.77 26.02
CA ASP A 266 1.20 30.91 26.15
C ASP A 266 1.03 31.91 25.00
N GLY A 267 0.21 31.61 23.99
CA GLY A 267 0.03 32.41 22.77
C GLY A 267 1.26 32.40 21.85
N ASP A 268 2.14 31.39 21.99
CA ASP A 268 3.31 31.18 21.15
C ASP A 268 2.89 30.56 19.81
N ALA A 269 2.48 31.39 18.88
CA ALA A 269 2.04 30.94 17.54
C ALA A 269 3.18 30.28 16.75
N GLU A 270 4.44 30.74 16.89
CA GLU A 270 5.58 30.15 16.20
C GLU A 270 5.90 28.78 16.76
N GLY A 271 5.95 28.61 18.08
CA GLY A 271 6.16 27.30 18.72
C GLY A 271 5.05 26.32 18.39
N PHE A 272 3.79 26.76 18.38
CA PHE A 272 2.65 25.93 17.96
C PHE A 272 2.78 25.49 16.50
N ALA A 273 3.05 26.44 15.60
CA ALA A 273 3.24 26.17 14.18
C ALA A 273 4.42 25.23 13.92
N GLU A 274 5.52 25.37 14.68
CA GLU A 274 6.67 24.45 14.57
C GLU A 274 6.30 23.03 14.96
N GLN A 275 5.57 22.82 16.08
CA GLN A 275 5.15 21.48 16.50
C GLN A 275 4.18 20.85 15.48
N ILE A 276 3.20 21.62 15.03
CA ILE A 276 2.29 21.16 13.97
C ILE A 276 3.04 20.90 12.67
N SER A 277 3.94 21.79 12.25
CA SER A 277 4.72 21.60 11.01
C SER A 277 5.64 20.37 11.07
N LYS A 278 6.23 20.05 12.21
CA LYS A 278 7.00 18.80 12.41
C LYS A 278 6.14 17.56 12.18
N LEU A 279 4.92 17.58 12.71
CA LEU A 279 3.96 16.52 12.48
C LEU A 279 3.54 16.49 11.01
N LEU A 280 3.18 17.63 10.47
CA LEU A 280 2.71 17.78 9.11
C LEU A 280 3.78 17.38 8.10
N LYS A 281 5.00 17.84 8.17
CA LYS A 281 6.12 17.44 7.29
C LYS A 281 6.36 15.92 7.27
N ARG A 282 5.96 15.20 8.32
CA ARG A 282 6.07 13.76 8.42
C ARG A 282 4.80 13.01 8.06
N SER A 283 3.64 13.66 8.12
CA SER A 283 2.32 13.00 8.05
C SER A 283 1.41 13.48 6.94
N ILE A 284 1.70 14.64 6.30
CA ILE A 284 0.81 15.21 5.30
C ILE A 284 1.12 14.71 3.92
N SER A 285 0.19 14.33 3.28
CA SER A 285 -0.33 14.42 1.96
C SER A 285 -1.54 13.52 1.78
N PHE A 286 -1.82 12.63 2.70
CA PHE A 286 -2.93 11.68 2.55
C PHE A 286 -4.33 12.29 2.69
N TYR A 287 -4.45 13.53 3.22
CA TYR A 287 -5.75 14.17 3.46
C TYR A 287 -5.73 15.67 3.18
N ASP A 288 -4.76 16.14 2.40
CA ASP A 288 -4.54 17.55 2.20
C ASP A 288 -5.62 18.20 1.34
N ASN A 289 -6.03 19.39 1.72
CA ASN A 289 -6.99 20.34 1.16
C ASN A 289 -8.38 20.40 1.81
N LYS A 290 -8.61 19.70 2.94
CA LYS A 290 -9.88 19.87 3.66
C LYS A 290 -9.61 20.39 5.07
N GLU A 291 -10.16 21.55 5.36
CA GLU A 291 -10.22 22.17 6.70
C GLU A 291 -10.65 21.18 7.78
N SER A 292 -11.60 20.29 7.46
CA SER A 292 -12.06 19.22 8.34
C SER A 292 -10.98 18.22 8.74
N PHE A 293 -9.94 18.05 7.94
CA PHE A 293 -8.81 17.18 8.31
C PHE A 293 -7.96 17.84 9.41
N TYR A 294 -7.55 19.08 9.22
CA TYR A 294 -6.74 19.81 10.20
C TYR A 294 -7.50 20.00 11.51
N HIS A 295 -8.77 20.28 11.41
CA HIS A 295 -9.68 20.32 12.55
C HIS A 295 -9.68 18.99 13.33
N GLY A 296 -9.87 17.87 12.66
CA GLY A 296 -9.86 16.54 13.28
C GLY A 296 -8.48 16.16 13.87
N LEU A 297 -7.39 16.50 13.17
CA LEU A 297 -6.02 16.24 13.61
C LEU A 297 -5.70 17.00 14.90
N VAL A 298 -5.89 18.32 14.89
CA VAL A 298 -5.59 19.17 16.05
C VAL A 298 -6.51 18.84 17.23
N SER A 299 -7.79 18.58 16.97
CA SER A 299 -8.73 18.11 18.00
C SER A 299 -8.24 16.82 18.67
N GLY A 300 -7.80 15.83 17.87
CA GLY A 300 -7.27 14.58 18.36
C GLY A 300 -5.95 14.70 19.12
N LEU A 301 -5.07 15.63 18.74
CA LEU A 301 -3.82 15.92 19.45
C LEU A 301 -4.05 16.57 20.81
N LEU A 302 -4.99 17.51 20.88
CA LEU A 302 -5.28 18.28 22.08
C LEU A 302 -6.22 17.52 23.04
N THR A 303 -6.98 16.55 22.55
CA THR A 303 -7.87 15.72 23.38
C THR A 303 -7.03 14.87 24.35
N GLY A 304 -7.26 15.05 25.65
CA GLY A 304 -6.54 14.35 26.73
C GLY A 304 -5.16 14.94 27.03
N ALA A 305 -4.83 16.14 26.51
CA ALA A 305 -3.64 16.88 26.90
C ALA A 305 -3.93 17.71 28.16
N GLY A 306 -3.42 17.26 29.32
CA GLY A 306 -3.64 17.92 30.62
C GLY A 306 -5.11 17.95 31.06
N ASP A 307 -5.45 18.92 31.90
CA ASP A 307 -6.82 19.11 32.46
C ASP A 307 -7.74 19.95 31.55
N TYR A 308 -7.45 20.01 30.27
CA TYR A 308 -8.22 20.79 29.30
C TYR A 308 -9.23 19.92 28.58
N LYS A 309 -10.43 20.50 28.42
CA LYS A 309 -11.49 19.92 27.61
C LYS A 309 -11.49 20.57 26.23
N VAL A 310 -11.56 19.73 25.21
CA VAL A 310 -11.67 20.14 23.81
C VAL A 310 -13.11 19.96 23.37
N GLU A 311 -13.75 21.01 22.91
CA GLU A 311 -15.07 20.99 22.30
C GLU A 311 -14.97 21.42 20.83
N SER A 312 -15.58 20.61 19.97
CA SER A 312 -15.55 20.78 18.50
C SER A 312 -16.91 21.27 18.01
N ASN A 313 -16.90 22.19 17.04
CA ASN A 313 -18.08 22.66 16.31
C ASN A 313 -19.21 23.23 17.23
N ARG A 314 -18.84 23.95 18.27
CA ARG A 314 -19.82 24.50 19.19
C ARG A 314 -20.41 25.83 18.64
N GLU A 315 -21.73 25.92 18.66
CA GLU A 315 -22.42 27.20 18.41
C GLU A 315 -22.18 28.15 19.58
N THR A 316 -21.57 29.29 19.30
CA THR A 316 -21.39 30.41 20.22
C THR A 316 -22.18 31.58 19.67
N GLY A 317 -23.07 32.15 20.41
CA GLY A 317 -24.08 33.19 20.08
C GLY A 317 -23.94 34.08 18.84
N SER A 318 -22.79 34.18 18.19
CA SER A 318 -22.52 34.93 16.97
C SER A 318 -21.85 34.12 15.84
N GLY A 319 -21.65 32.79 16.01
CA GLY A 319 -20.99 31.95 15.03
C GLY A 319 -20.70 30.57 15.55
N ARG A 320 -20.09 29.73 14.69
CA ARG A 320 -19.67 28.38 15.02
C ARG A 320 -18.15 28.35 15.05
N SER A 321 -17.57 28.05 16.22
CA SER A 321 -16.11 27.89 16.38
C SER A 321 -15.70 26.46 16.04
N ASP A 322 -14.57 26.31 15.37
CA ASP A 322 -14.06 24.99 14.99
C ASP A 322 -13.62 24.18 16.23
N LEU A 323 -12.76 24.74 17.06
CA LEU A 323 -12.33 24.14 18.32
C LEU A 323 -12.30 25.16 19.45
N ILE A 324 -12.75 24.73 20.63
CA ILE A 324 -12.64 25.49 21.87
C ILE A 324 -11.92 24.62 22.92
N LEU A 325 -10.83 25.15 23.47
CA LEU A 325 -10.15 24.57 24.63
C LEU A 325 -10.46 25.37 25.87
N TYR A 326 -10.86 24.71 26.96
CA TYR A 326 -11.04 25.36 28.26
C TYR A 326 -10.74 24.39 29.40
N GLN A 327 -10.33 24.93 30.53
CA GLN A 327 -10.04 24.13 31.71
C GLN A 327 -11.35 23.80 32.46
N GLN A 328 -11.58 22.53 32.76
CA GLN A 328 -12.79 22.08 33.43
C GLN A 328 -12.85 22.64 34.88
N GLY A 329 -13.87 23.43 35.19
CA GLY A 329 -14.08 24.01 36.53
C GLY A 329 -13.41 25.38 36.78
N ARG A 330 -12.63 25.89 35.82
CA ARG A 330 -12.06 27.25 35.88
C ARG A 330 -12.20 27.95 34.52
N PHE A 331 -13.12 28.87 34.41
CA PHE A 331 -13.32 29.66 33.19
C PHE A 331 -12.37 30.88 33.10
N ILE A 332 -11.06 30.65 33.39
CA ILE A 332 -10.15 31.79 33.42
C ILE A 332 -9.51 32.04 32.05
N ASN A 333 -9.25 31.00 31.30
CA ASN A 333 -8.71 31.10 29.94
C ASN A 333 -9.34 30.06 29.02
N ALA A 334 -9.91 30.48 27.91
CA ALA A 334 -10.34 29.63 26.82
C ALA A 334 -9.56 30.02 25.55
N VAL A 335 -9.15 29.03 24.79
CA VAL A 335 -8.52 29.21 23.48
C VAL A 335 -9.50 28.78 22.41
N ILE A 336 -9.73 29.64 21.45
CA ILE A 336 -10.55 29.37 20.26
C ILE A 336 -9.61 29.22 19.08
N LEU A 337 -9.77 28.13 18.34
CA LEU A 337 -9.05 27.86 17.10
C LEU A 337 -10.03 27.84 15.96
N GLU A 338 -9.71 28.57 14.91
CA GLU A 338 -10.39 28.52 13.62
C GLU A 338 -9.38 28.06 12.55
N PHE A 339 -9.80 27.15 11.67
CA PHE A 339 -8.98 26.64 10.59
C PHE A 339 -9.45 27.25 9.28
N LYS A 340 -8.49 27.70 8.46
CA LYS A 340 -8.76 28.17 7.11
C LYS A 340 -7.70 27.66 6.16
N VAL A 341 -8.13 27.16 4.99
CA VAL A 341 -7.24 26.71 3.93
C VAL A 341 -7.00 27.87 2.98
N CYS A 342 -5.76 28.36 2.96
CA CYS A 342 -5.31 29.36 2.00
C CYS A 342 -4.50 28.67 0.90
N ARG A 343 -4.78 28.97 -0.35
CA ARG A 343 -4.11 28.38 -1.52
C ARG A 343 -2.84 29.13 -1.93
N GLU A 344 -2.74 30.40 -1.58
CA GLU A 344 -1.59 31.28 -1.88
C GLU A 344 -1.25 32.14 -0.67
N ASN A 345 0.03 32.53 -0.53
CA ASN A 345 0.51 33.35 0.60
C ASN A 345 -0.21 34.69 0.72
N GLU A 346 -0.77 35.24 -0.37
CA GLU A 346 -1.52 36.49 -0.35
C GLU A 346 -2.94 36.37 0.28
N GLU A 347 -3.44 35.15 0.46
CA GLU A 347 -4.72 34.90 1.10
C GLU A 347 -4.63 34.86 2.64
N ILE A 348 -3.42 34.64 3.18
CA ILE A 348 -3.19 34.52 4.63
C ILE A 348 -3.56 35.83 5.35
N ASP A 349 -3.23 36.99 4.75
CA ASP A 349 -3.51 38.30 5.33
C ASP A 349 -5.01 38.70 5.28
N LYS A 350 -5.83 37.92 4.56
CA LYS A 350 -7.29 38.18 4.42
C LYS A 350 -8.15 37.18 5.21
N ALA A 351 -7.55 36.15 5.74
CA ALA A 351 -8.22 35.11 6.51
C ALA A 351 -8.31 35.45 7.99
#